data_9051760d1f0638eff8f097e08970b238
#
_entry.id   9051760d1f0638eff8f097e08970b238
#
_cell.length_a   1.000
_cell.length_b   1.000
_cell.length_c   1.000
_cell.angle_alpha   90.00
_cell.angle_beta   90.00
_cell.angle_gamma   90.00
#
_symmetry.space_group_name_H-M   'P 1'
#
loop_
_entity.id
_entity.type
_entity.pdbx_description
1 polymer ?
#
loop_
_entity_poly.entity_id
_entity_poly.type
_entity_poly.pdbx_seq_one_letter_code
_entity_poly.pdbx_strand_id
1 'polypeptide(L)'
;MASGSQVLDVACGSGRHVRWFAQRACKVTGIDRDATATLPLRGIAEILVADIEGQPWPLAGRSFDAVIVTNYLWRDLLPTLVGSLAPDGVLIYETFALGNETVGRPSNPAFLLRPGELLAAATGLRVIAYEDGFEAAPERFVQRLTAIREGALPAPAKRYSLDGSGASPAPLKSADSKGSP
;
A
#
# COMPACT_ATOMS: atom_id res chain seq x y z
N MET A 1 8.90 6.93 4.49
CA MET A 1 9.32 6.99 3.07
C MET A 1 10.39 8.07 2.93
N ALA A 2 11.46 7.77 2.22
CA ALA A 2 12.50 8.74 1.92
C ALA A 2 12.03 9.75 0.84
N SER A 3 12.62 10.95 0.82
CA SER A 3 12.42 11.89 -0.29
C SER A 3 12.83 11.24 -1.62
N GLY A 4 12.03 11.46 -2.66
CA GLY A 4 12.25 10.86 -3.99
C GLY A 4 11.71 9.46 -4.18
N SER A 5 11.16 8.81 -3.12
CA SER A 5 10.51 7.48 -3.23
C SER A 5 9.39 7.50 -4.27
N GLN A 6 9.32 6.44 -5.07
CA GLN A 6 8.27 6.22 -6.06
C GLN A 6 7.02 5.66 -5.37
N VAL A 7 5.91 6.35 -5.44
CA VAL A 7 4.65 5.97 -4.79
C VAL A 7 3.55 5.84 -5.83
N LEU A 8 2.82 4.74 -5.80
CA LEU A 8 1.62 4.53 -6.60
C LEU A 8 0.39 4.61 -5.70
N ASP A 9 -0.56 5.47 -6.06
CA ASP A 9 -1.88 5.56 -5.43
C ASP A 9 -2.93 5.05 -6.44
N VAL A 10 -3.52 3.88 -6.14
CA VAL A 10 -4.44 3.15 -7.02
C VAL A 10 -5.88 3.50 -6.68
N ALA A 11 -6.68 3.83 -7.69
CA ALA A 11 -8.02 4.40 -7.56
C ALA A 11 -7.97 5.64 -6.65
N CYS A 12 -7.08 6.57 -7.00
CA CYS A 12 -6.68 7.69 -6.14
C CYS A 12 -7.78 8.73 -5.90
N GLY A 13 -8.85 8.73 -6.70
CA GLY A 13 -9.97 9.67 -6.60
C GLY A 13 -9.50 11.11 -6.62
N SER A 14 -9.96 11.90 -5.63
CA SER A 14 -9.54 13.30 -5.46
C SER A 14 -8.11 13.48 -4.90
N GLY A 15 -7.37 12.38 -4.65
CA GLY A 15 -5.93 12.39 -4.36
C GLY A 15 -5.56 12.76 -2.93
N ARG A 16 -6.27 12.25 -1.94
CA ARG A 16 -5.90 12.45 -0.52
C ARG A 16 -4.47 11.97 -0.26
N HIS A 17 -4.13 10.76 -0.68
CA HIS A 17 -2.80 10.18 -0.49
C HIS A 17 -1.79 10.78 -1.47
N VAL A 18 -2.18 11.04 -2.72
CA VAL A 18 -1.33 11.74 -3.69
C VAL A 18 -0.75 13.02 -3.08
N ARG A 19 -1.61 13.90 -2.51
CA ARG A 19 -1.16 15.15 -1.89
C ARG A 19 -0.28 14.91 -0.67
N TRP A 20 -0.64 13.94 0.16
CA TRP A 20 0.09 13.63 1.38
C TRP A 20 1.54 13.18 1.08
N PHE A 21 1.72 12.32 0.09
CA PHE A 21 3.05 11.85 -0.31
C PHE A 21 3.83 12.91 -1.09
N ALA A 22 3.18 13.67 -1.99
CA ALA A 22 3.81 14.76 -2.73
C ALA A 22 4.37 15.84 -1.79
N GLN A 23 3.64 16.20 -0.73
CA GLN A 23 4.12 17.15 0.31
C GLN A 23 5.36 16.64 1.07
N ARG A 24 5.65 15.33 0.98
CA ARG A 24 6.83 14.70 1.58
C ARG A 24 7.94 14.43 0.55
N ALA A 25 7.88 15.16 -0.55
CA ALA A 25 8.84 15.07 -1.65
C ALA A 25 8.96 13.65 -2.27
N CYS A 26 7.90 12.84 -2.19
CA CYS A 26 7.82 11.60 -2.96
C CYS A 26 7.43 11.90 -4.41
N LYS A 27 7.86 11.05 -5.33
CA LYS A 27 7.40 11.03 -6.72
C LYS A 27 6.14 10.17 -6.80
N VAL A 28 5.00 10.82 -6.92
CA VAL A 28 3.71 10.12 -6.85
C VAL A 28 3.13 9.93 -8.24
N THR A 29 2.68 8.72 -8.52
CA THR A 29 1.83 8.37 -9.65
C THR A 29 0.45 8.02 -9.10
N GLY A 30 -0.58 8.74 -9.49
CA GLY A 30 -1.98 8.43 -9.20
C GLY A 30 -2.65 7.83 -10.42
N ILE A 31 -3.50 6.83 -10.22
CA ILE A 31 -4.32 6.26 -11.28
C ILE A 31 -5.78 6.20 -10.85
N ASP A 32 -6.66 6.69 -11.70
CA ASP A 32 -8.12 6.63 -11.49
C ASP A 32 -8.85 6.73 -12.85
N ARG A 33 -10.06 6.20 -12.92
CA ARG A 33 -10.90 6.32 -14.12
C ARG A 33 -11.64 7.66 -14.20
N ASP A 34 -11.82 8.34 -13.07
CA ASP A 34 -12.55 9.63 -13.00
C ASP A 34 -11.62 10.80 -13.30
N ALA A 35 -11.66 11.25 -14.55
CA ALA A 35 -10.91 12.43 -15.00
C ALA A 35 -11.28 13.71 -14.25
N THR A 36 -12.53 13.82 -13.79
CA THR A 36 -13.02 15.02 -13.08
C THR A 36 -12.47 15.05 -11.66
N ALA A 37 -12.53 13.91 -10.95
CA ALA A 37 -11.98 13.79 -9.60
C ALA A 37 -10.47 14.06 -9.55
N THR A 38 -9.75 13.60 -10.59
CA THR A 38 -8.28 13.73 -10.66
C THR A 38 -7.79 15.07 -11.19
N LEU A 39 -8.65 15.88 -11.82
CA LEU A 39 -8.25 17.16 -12.43
C LEU A 39 -7.47 18.09 -11.47
N PRO A 40 -7.84 18.24 -10.18
CA PRO A 40 -7.11 19.09 -9.24
C PRO A 40 -5.71 18.58 -8.85
N LEU A 41 -5.32 17.39 -9.32
CA LEU A 41 -4.01 16.78 -9.03
C LEU A 41 -2.95 17.10 -10.09
N ARG A 42 -3.38 17.67 -11.24
CA ARG A 42 -2.46 18.10 -12.31
C ARG A 42 -1.45 19.09 -11.77
N GLY A 43 -0.17 18.84 -12.06
CA GLY A 43 0.93 19.66 -11.56
C GLY A 43 1.39 19.32 -10.13
N ILE A 44 0.69 18.45 -9.41
CA ILE A 44 1.08 17.93 -8.10
C ILE A 44 1.82 16.60 -8.25
N ALA A 45 1.32 15.73 -9.15
CA ALA A 45 1.82 14.38 -9.36
C ALA A 45 1.61 13.95 -10.82
N GLU A 46 2.19 12.82 -11.20
CA GLU A 46 1.85 12.14 -12.43
C GLU A 46 0.47 11.49 -12.28
N ILE A 47 -0.49 11.86 -13.12
CA ILE A 47 -1.85 11.32 -13.06
C ILE A 47 -2.19 10.60 -14.35
N LEU A 48 -2.56 9.33 -14.22
CA LEU A 48 -3.08 8.51 -15.31
C LEU A 48 -4.59 8.40 -15.14
N VAL A 49 -5.33 8.88 -16.14
CA VAL A 49 -6.78 8.65 -16.21
C VAL A 49 -6.99 7.39 -17.03
N ALA A 50 -7.31 6.28 -16.35
CA ALA A 50 -7.48 4.98 -16.98
C ALA A 50 -8.43 4.10 -16.18
N ASP A 51 -9.23 3.31 -16.90
CA ASP A 51 -9.95 2.18 -16.32
C ASP A 51 -8.98 0.99 -16.20
N ILE A 52 -8.83 0.49 -14.98
CA ILE A 52 -7.93 -0.62 -14.66
C ILE A 52 -8.68 -1.94 -14.41
N GLU A 53 -10.00 -1.93 -14.62
CA GLU A 53 -10.86 -3.10 -14.51
C GLU A 53 -10.98 -3.76 -15.90
N GLY A 54 -10.42 -4.96 -16.05
CA GLY A 54 -10.50 -5.72 -17.30
C GLY A 54 -9.71 -5.15 -18.48
N GLN A 55 -8.87 -4.14 -18.27
CA GLN A 55 -8.01 -3.54 -19.27
C GLN A 55 -6.53 -3.86 -18.99
N PRO A 56 -5.64 -3.77 -20.00
CA PRO A 56 -4.21 -3.92 -19.77
C PRO A 56 -3.70 -2.95 -18.72
N TRP A 57 -2.85 -3.44 -17.82
CA TRP A 57 -2.24 -2.61 -16.79
C TRP A 57 -1.35 -1.51 -17.40
N PRO A 58 -1.69 -0.21 -17.23
CA PRO A 58 -1.00 0.88 -17.95
C PRO A 58 0.41 1.17 -17.40
N LEU A 59 0.75 0.61 -16.25
CA LEU A 59 2.05 0.80 -15.59
C LEU A 59 2.92 -0.47 -15.68
N ALA A 60 2.73 -1.30 -16.73
CA ALA A 60 3.54 -2.49 -16.93
C ALA A 60 5.04 -2.16 -16.97
N GLY A 61 5.84 -2.96 -16.26
CA GLY A 61 7.29 -2.79 -16.15
C GLY A 61 7.74 -1.69 -15.19
N ARG A 62 6.83 -0.94 -14.58
CA ARG A 62 7.17 0.01 -13.50
C ARG A 62 7.12 -0.68 -12.14
N SER A 63 7.98 -0.24 -11.24
CA SER A 63 7.97 -0.68 -9.84
C SER A 63 7.99 0.52 -8.90
N PHE A 64 7.45 0.32 -7.69
CA PHE A 64 7.21 1.40 -6.74
C PHE A 64 7.71 1.02 -5.34
N ASP A 65 8.25 2.00 -4.63
CA ASP A 65 8.65 1.86 -3.23
C ASP A 65 7.45 1.76 -2.29
N ALA A 66 6.29 2.28 -2.74
CA ALA A 66 5.01 2.05 -2.07
C ALA A 66 3.87 1.93 -3.08
N VAL A 67 2.96 1.02 -2.81
CA VAL A 67 1.66 0.89 -3.50
C VAL A 67 0.57 1.07 -2.46
N ILE A 68 -0.29 2.06 -2.68
CA ILE A 68 -1.38 2.44 -1.78
C ILE A 68 -2.71 2.14 -2.48
N VAL A 69 -3.60 1.45 -1.78
CA VAL A 69 -4.96 1.16 -2.25
C VAL A 69 -5.92 1.41 -1.11
N THR A 70 -6.92 2.28 -1.33
CA THR A 70 -7.96 2.51 -0.32
C THR A 70 -9.35 2.55 -0.95
N ASN A 71 -10.30 1.88 -0.29
CA ASN A 71 -11.71 1.84 -0.70
C ASN A 71 -11.91 1.34 -2.14
N TYR A 72 -11.06 0.46 -2.61
CA TYR A 72 -11.09 -0.12 -3.95
C TYR A 72 -10.78 -1.61 -3.89
N LEU A 73 -11.52 -2.40 -4.67
CA LEU A 73 -11.29 -3.84 -4.83
C LEU A 73 -11.58 -4.27 -6.27
N TRP A 74 -10.54 -4.72 -6.95
CA TRP A 74 -10.61 -5.49 -8.18
C TRP A 74 -9.69 -6.69 -8.05
N ARG A 75 -10.27 -7.88 -7.90
CA ARG A 75 -9.53 -9.10 -7.51
C ARG A 75 -8.46 -9.48 -8.50
N ASP A 76 -8.75 -9.37 -9.79
CA ASP A 76 -7.81 -9.73 -10.86
C ASP A 76 -6.56 -8.82 -10.87
N LEU A 77 -6.64 -7.64 -10.25
CA LEU A 77 -5.54 -6.71 -10.15
C LEU A 77 -4.59 -7.01 -8.98
N LEU A 78 -5.02 -7.76 -7.96
CA LEU A 78 -4.24 -8.02 -6.75
C LEU A 78 -2.82 -8.56 -7.04
N PRO A 79 -2.64 -9.58 -7.92
CA PRO A 79 -1.30 -10.06 -8.26
C PRO A 79 -0.43 -8.99 -8.93
N THR A 80 -1.03 -8.14 -9.77
CA THR A 80 -0.35 -7.06 -10.46
C THR A 80 0.13 -5.98 -9.49
N LEU A 81 -0.69 -5.63 -8.50
CA LEU A 81 -0.31 -4.67 -7.46
C LEU A 81 0.87 -5.18 -6.63
N VAL A 82 0.81 -6.44 -6.21
CA VAL A 82 1.94 -7.11 -5.54
C VAL A 82 3.17 -7.14 -6.45
N GLY A 83 2.99 -7.46 -7.73
CA GLY A 83 4.05 -7.48 -8.75
C GLY A 83 4.71 -6.12 -8.99
N SER A 84 3.97 -5.02 -8.75
CA SER A 84 4.45 -3.63 -8.94
C SER A 84 5.30 -3.11 -7.78
N LEU A 85 5.48 -3.86 -6.70
CA LEU A 85 6.38 -3.46 -5.61
C LEU A 85 7.84 -3.61 -6.01
N ALA A 86 8.64 -2.60 -5.77
CA ALA A 86 10.10 -2.70 -5.81
C ALA A 86 10.62 -3.63 -4.69
N PRO A 87 11.87 -4.13 -4.77
CA PRO A 87 12.52 -4.74 -3.61
C PRO A 87 12.48 -3.76 -2.43
N ASP A 88 12.07 -4.24 -1.26
CA ASP A 88 11.79 -3.47 -0.04
C ASP A 88 10.61 -2.50 -0.14
N GLY A 89 9.84 -2.57 -1.21
CA GLY A 89 8.62 -1.82 -1.40
C GLY A 89 7.50 -2.27 -0.48
N VAL A 90 6.66 -1.32 -0.06
CA VAL A 90 5.55 -1.53 0.87
C VAL A 90 4.21 -1.49 0.17
N LEU A 91 3.36 -2.47 0.45
CA LEU A 91 1.93 -2.45 0.12
C LEU A 91 1.16 -1.94 1.35
N ILE A 92 0.35 -0.92 1.15
CA ILE A 92 -0.65 -0.45 2.12
C ILE A 92 -2.02 -0.59 1.46
N TYR A 93 -2.85 -1.46 2.02
CA TYR A 93 -4.16 -1.74 1.45
C TYR A 93 -5.23 -1.67 2.54
N GLU A 94 -6.28 -0.88 2.32
CA GLU A 94 -7.47 -0.84 3.16
C GLU A 94 -8.70 -0.83 2.25
N THR A 95 -9.63 -1.78 2.44
CA THR A 95 -10.94 -1.71 1.79
C THR A 95 -12.00 -2.45 2.59
N PHE A 96 -13.24 -2.35 2.13
CA PHE A 96 -14.40 -2.90 2.79
C PHE A 96 -14.41 -4.42 2.77
N ALA A 97 -14.93 -5.03 3.85
CA ALA A 97 -15.07 -6.47 4.04
C ALA A 97 -16.53 -6.88 4.17
N LEU A 98 -16.78 -8.19 4.05
CA LEU A 98 -18.11 -8.78 4.28
C LEU A 98 -18.63 -8.39 5.67
N GLY A 99 -19.90 -8.06 5.73
CA GLY A 99 -20.56 -7.43 6.87
C GLY A 99 -20.87 -5.95 6.60
N ASN A 100 -20.10 -5.28 5.75
CA ASN A 100 -20.30 -3.86 5.46
C ASN A 100 -21.66 -3.58 4.79
N GLU A 101 -22.23 -4.55 4.07
CA GLU A 101 -23.57 -4.48 3.49
C GLU A 101 -24.67 -4.29 4.54
N THR A 102 -24.40 -4.58 5.79
CA THR A 102 -25.36 -4.44 6.89
C THR A 102 -25.36 -3.03 7.50
N VAL A 103 -24.30 -2.26 7.30
CA VAL A 103 -24.12 -0.93 7.91
C VAL A 103 -23.97 0.20 6.90
N GLY A 104 -23.70 -0.11 5.63
CA GLY A 104 -23.50 0.96 4.65
C GLY A 104 -23.14 0.50 3.23
N ARG A 105 -22.44 1.37 2.54
CA ARG A 105 -21.93 1.12 1.19
C ARG A 105 -20.41 1.04 1.18
N PRO A 106 -19.82 0.23 0.27
CA PRO A 106 -20.46 -0.63 -0.71
C PRO A 106 -21.22 -1.80 -0.06
N SER A 107 -22.33 -2.22 -0.69
CA SER A 107 -23.13 -3.35 -0.25
C SER A 107 -23.10 -4.54 -1.23
N ASN A 108 -22.52 -4.33 -2.42
CA ASN A 108 -22.35 -5.43 -3.37
C ASN A 108 -21.20 -6.35 -2.91
N PRO A 109 -21.43 -7.65 -2.71
CA PRO A 109 -20.41 -8.60 -2.27
C PRO A 109 -19.17 -8.67 -3.18
N ALA A 110 -19.30 -8.31 -4.45
CA ALA A 110 -18.17 -8.23 -5.39
C ALA A 110 -17.10 -7.21 -4.95
N PHE A 111 -17.49 -6.20 -4.19
CA PHE A 111 -16.62 -5.14 -3.67
C PHE A 111 -16.26 -5.32 -2.19
N LEU A 112 -16.61 -6.47 -1.59
CA LEU A 112 -16.34 -6.78 -0.19
C LEU A 112 -15.35 -7.93 -0.10
N LEU A 113 -14.30 -7.74 0.69
CA LEU A 113 -13.29 -8.77 0.96
C LEU A 113 -13.92 -9.88 1.82
N ARG A 114 -13.60 -11.11 1.50
CA ARG A 114 -13.89 -12.27 2.37
C ARG A 114 -12.91 -12.29 3.55
N PRO A 115 -13.26 -12.92 4.67
CA PRO A 115 -12.34 -13.06 5.80
C PRO A 115 -10.97 -13.58 5.36
N GLY A 116 -9.91 -12.88 5.73
CA GLY A 116 -8.53 -13.23 5.39
C GLY A 116 -8.13 -13.05 3.92
N GLU A 117 -9.00 -12.54 3.04
CA GLU A 117 -8.71 -12.45 1.61
C GLU A 117 -7.52 -11.54 1.30
N LEU A 118 -7.42 -10.41 2.00
CA LEU A 118 -6.30 -9.49 1.80
C LEU A 118 -4.98 -10.08 2.31
N LEU A 119 -5.03 -10.86 3.39
CA LEU A 119 -3.87 -11.60 3.89
C LEU A 119 -3.40 -12.65 2.88
N ALA A 120 -4.34 -13.38 2.27
CA ALA A 120 -4.02 -14.36 1.21
C ALA A 120 -3.42 -13.70 -0.03
N ALA A 121 -3.91 -12.51 -0.42
CA ALA A 121 -3.38 -11.75 -1.55
C ALA A 121 -1.93 -11.29 -1.32
N ALA A 122 -1.48 -11.15 -0.08
CA ALA A 122 -0.12 -10.78 0.31
C ALA A 122 0.85 -11.99 0.38
N THR A 123 0.47 -13.16 -0.15
CA THR A 123 1.35 -14.33 -0.17
C THR A 123 2.69 -13.98 -0.84
N GLY A 124 3.80 -14.32 -0.18
CA GLY A 124 5.16 -14.00 -0.63
C GLY A 124 5.67 -12.63 -0.15
N LEU A 125 4.85 -11.85 0.52
CA LEU A 125 5.27 -10.62 1.21
C LEU A 125 5.45 -10.90 2.72
N ARG A 126 6.28 -10.08 3.37
CA ARG A 126 6.30 -10.03 4.84
C ARG A 126 5.16 -9.14 5.31
N VAL A 127 4.17 -9.72 5.96
CA VAL A 127 3.09 -8.97 6.60
C VAL A 127 3.62 -8.31 7.89
N ILE A 128 3.46 -6.99 7.96
CA ILE A 128 3.88 -6.17 9.12
C ILE A 128 2.69 -5.91 10.03
N ALA A 129 1.52 -5.62 9.44
CA ALA A 129 0.28 -5.41 10.17
C ALA A 129 -0.90 -5.93 9.33
N TYR A 130 -1.87 -6.51 10.02
CA TYR A 130 -3.14 -6.94 9.41
C TYR A 130 -4.26 -6.78 10.43
N GLU A 131 -5.36 -6.24 9.96
CA GLU A 131 -6.61 -6.12 10.71
C GLU A 131 -7.77 -6.60 9.83
N ASP A 132 -8.73 -7.29 10.44
CA ASP A 132 -9.97 -7.74 9.81
C ASP A 132 -11.09 -7.60 10.85
N GLY A 133 -12.00 -6.64 10.65
CA GLY A 133 -13.00 -6.39 11.66
C GLY A 133 -13.90 -5.20 11.40
N PHE A 134 -14.63 -4.86 12.46
CA PHE A 134 -15.60 -3.77 12.48
C PHE A 134 -15.03 -2.54 13.16
N GLU A 135 -15.24 -1.40 12.54
CA GLU A 135 -14.92 -0.08 13.06
C GLU A 135 -16.22 0.66 13.36
N ALA A 136 -16.34 1.20 14.58
CA ALA A 136 -17.60 1.79 15.06
C ALA A 136 -17.78 3.27 14.71
N ALA A 137 -16.71 3.96 14.30
CA ALA A 137 -16.76 5.38 13.97
C ALA A 137 -15.79 5.76 12.83
N PRO A 138 -16.25 5.81 11.58
CA PRO A 138 -17.58 5.46 11.08
C PRO A 138 -17.83 3.95 11.13
N GLU A 139 -19.11 3.54 11.23
CA GLU A 139 -19.48 2.12 11.17
C GLU A 139 -19.12 1.53 9.81
N ARG A 140 -18.18 0.56 9.83
CA ARG A 140 -17.77 -0.15 8.63
C ARG A 140 -17.02 -1.46 8.96
N PHE A 141 -17.17 -2.45 8.10
CA PHE A 141 -16.34 -3.64 8.11
C PHE A 141 -15.20 -3.45 7.11
N VAL A 142 -13.96 -3.67 7.55
CA VAL A 142 -12.77 -3.44 6.73
C VAL A 142 -11.71 -4.51 6.97
N GLN A 143 -10.87 -4.72 5.95
CA GLN A 143 -9.55 -5.30 6.15
C GLN A 143 -8.49 -4.25 5.85
N ARG A 144 -7.40 -4.27 6.63
CA ARG A 144 -6.21 -3.45 6.46
C ARG A 144 -4.99 -4.31 6.44
N LEU A 145 -4.07 -4.00 5.57
CA LEU A 145 -2.81 -4.71 5.46
C LEU A 145 -1.67 -3.73 5.20
N THR A 146 -0.58 -3.94 5.91
CA THR A 146 0.74 -3.42 5.55
C THR A 146 1.69 -4.59 5.37
N ALA A 147 2.23 -4.72 4.17
CA ALA A 147 3.16 -5.81 3.84
C ALA A 147 4.33 -5.29 3.01
N ILE A 148 5.47 -5.97 3.07
CA ILE A 148 6.71 -5.57 2.41
C ILE A 148 7.20 -6.70 1.51
N ARG A 149 7.60 -6.34 0.28
CA ARG A 149 8.39 -7.22 -0.57
C ARG A 149 9.83 -7.19 -0.08
N GLU A 150 10.24 -8.14 0.75
CA GLU A 150 11.64 -8.22 1.16
C GLU A 150 12.54 -8.44 -0.07
N GLY A 151 13.55 -7.58 -0.20
CA GLY A 151 14.64 -7.79 -1.18
C GLY A 151 15.46 -9.01 -0.82
N ALA A 152 16.41 -9.39 -1.69
CA ALA A 152 17.32 -10.50 -1.41
C ALA A 152 18.00 -10.27 -0.06
N LEU A 153 17.84 -11.26 0.83
CA LEU A 153 18.29 -11.18 2.22
C LEU A 153 19.82 -11.06 2.33
N PRO A 154 20.35 -9.96 2.87
CA PRO A 154 21.57 -10.05 3.64
C PRO A 154 21.21 -10.06 5.14
N ALA A 155 21.90 -10.89 5.91
CA ALA A 155 21.95 -10.71 7.36
C ALA A 155 22.58 -9.34 7.71
N PRO A 156 22.10 -8.60 8.74
CA PRO A 156 21.14 -9.04 9.75
C PRO A 156 19.69 -8.79 9.34
N ALA A 157 18.76 -9.51 10.00
CA ALA A 157 17.33 -9.39 9.77
C ALA A 157 16.87 -7.92 9.88
N LYS A 158 16.08 -7.45 8.90
CA LYS A 158 15.49 -6.10 8.95
C LYS A 158 14.56 -5.97 10.15
N ARG A 159 14.61 -4.82 10.81
CA ARG A 159 13.76 -4.47 11.93
C ARG A 159 12.67 -3.53 11.46
N TYR A 160 11.42 -3.96 11.60
CA TYR A 160 10.25 -3.14 11.32
C TYR A 160 9.64 -2.74 12.67
N SER A 161 9.73 -1.45 13.02
CA SER A 161 9.20 -0.95 14.30
C SER A 161 7.68 -0.97 14.27
N LEU A 162 7.06 -1.49 15.33
CA LEU A 162 5.61 -1.54 15.52
C LEU A 162 5.10 -0.42 16.44
N ASP A 163 6.00 0.33 17.07
CA ASP A 163 5.69 1.31 18.12
C ASP A 163 5.49 2.74 17.60
N GLY A 164 5.37 2.92 16.26
CA GLY A 164 5.10 4.22 15.64
C GLY A 164 6.18 5.29 15.89
N SER A 165 7.22 5.00 16.66
CA SER A 165 8.36 5.87 16.84
C SER A 165 9.22 5.81 15.57
N GLY A 166 9.12 6.81 14.70
CA GLY A 166 9.92 6.95 13.48
C GLY A 166 11.42 7.16 13.72
N ALA A 167 11.97 6.61 14.81
CA ALA A 167 13.39 6.62 15.09
C ALA A 167 14.12 5.67 14.15
N SER A 168 14.93 6.22 13.26
CA SER A 168 15.91 5.47 12.48
C SER A 168 16.75 4.61 13.45
N PRO A 169 16.95 3.31 13.21
CA PRO A 169 17.76 2.47 14.08
C PRO A 169 19.17 3.05 14.16
N ALA A 170 19.65 3.25 15.40
CA ALA A 170 21.01 3.65 15.62
C ALA A 170 21.98 2.60 15.02
N PRO A 171 23.11 3.01 14.44
CA PRO A 171 24.07 2.06 13.89
C PRO A 171 24.56 1.09 14.98
N LEU A 172 24.57 -0.20 14.65
CA LEU A 172 25.11 -1.24 15.52
C LEU A 172 26.54 -0.88 15.92
N LYS A 173 26.80 -0.78 17.22
CA LYS A 173 28.17 -0.71 17.73
C LYS A 173 28.90 -1.98 17.28
N SER A 174 30.01 -1.81 16.58
CA SER A 174 30.92 -2.90 16.26
C SER A 174 31.33 -3.60 17.57
N ALA A 175 31.17 -4.91 17.61
CA ALA A 175 31.70 -5.69 18.73
C ALA A 175 33.23 -5.54 18.71
N ASP A 176 33.75 -4.86 19.70
CA ASP A 176 35.19 -4.81 19.95
C ASP A 176 35.71 -6.24 20.15
N SER A 177 36.52 -6.67 19.23
CA SER A 177 37.36 -7.86 19.40
C SER A 177 38.40 -7.54 20.47
N LYS A 178 38.06 -7.78 21.77
CA LYS A 178 39.07 -7.88 22.78
C LYS A 178 39.82 -9.19 22.58
N GLY A 179 41.06 -9.05 22.08
CA GLY A 179 42.06 -10.10 22.12
C GLY A 179 42.34 -10.55 23.56
N SER A 180 42.53 -11.82 23.68
CA SER A 180 43.08 -12.45 24.89
C SER A 180 44.60 -12.42 24.86
N PRO A 181 45.23 -12.40 26.02
CA PRO A 181 46.68 -12.51 26.18
C PRO A 181 47.21 -13.89 25.83
#